data_49629c9008768073452273600e9dbb1e
#
_entry.id   49629c9008768073452273600e9dbb1e
#
_cell.length_a   1.000
_cell.length_b   1.000
_cell.length_c   1.000
_cell.angle_alpha   90.00
_cell.angle_beta   90.00
_cell.angle_gamma   90.00
#
_symmetry.space_group_name_H-M   'P 1'
#
loop_
_entity.id
_entity.type
_entity.pdbx_description
1 polymer ?
#
loop_
_entity_poly.entity_id
_entity_poly.type
_entity_poly.pdbx_seq_one_letter_code
_entity_poly.pdbx_strand_id
1 'polypeptide(L)'
;MTETTSGEDRAARSDVITDWRYSPTNSPHARQRLQEGIYYLERERVSQAGGEALAEVRALFTASDTGIARQDARDLLWSNKGPKVNFHRYILSPRTSLELDTVEELQRWTRDVMDAFSQRLGLRLEYVAAVHGNVWHPHVHVMIAGAATATDTGKPTGVRIGKADNIALREIGRRAAAHINAPKVAGRDAARQQDMAALVTRAKAREQLAIDTSNSRAKEQPRESLIGRLFRHRR
;
A
#
# COMPACT_ATOMS: atom_id res chain seq x y z
N MET A 1 37.93 -15.17 13.70
CA MET A 1 37.47 -14.02 12.93
C MET A 1 35.97 -14.14 12.78
N THR A 2 35.22 -13.46 13.63
CA THR A 2 33.76 -13.44 13.63
C THR A 2 33.35 -12.18 12.85
N GLU A 3 32.82 -12.38 11.61
CA GLU A 3 32.23 -11.30 10.84
C GLU A 3 30.96 -10.82 11.56
N THR A 4 31.05 -9.63 12.10
CA THR A 4 29.91 -8.84 12.56
C THR A 4 29.17 -8.35 11.32
N THR A 5 28.13 -9.07 10.89
CA THR A 5 27.15 -8.55 9.93
C THR A 5 26.47 -7.35 10.54
N SER A 6 26.75 -6.19 9.96
CA SER A 6 26.30 -4.87 10.39
C SER A 6 24.77 -4.79 10.42
N GLY A 7 24.23 -4.01 11.36
CA GLY A 7 22.79 -3.82 11.59
C GLY A 7 22.00 -3.21 10.41
N GLU A 8 22.66 -2.81 9.33
CA GLU A 8 22.05 -2.25 8.11
C GLU A 8 21.34 -3.30 7.26
N ASP A 9 21.79 -4.56 7.24
CA ASP A 9 21.13 -5.66 6.54
C ASP A 9 19.80 -6.11 7.19
N ARG A 10 19.52 -5.67 8.40
CA ARG A 10 18.22 -5.89 9.06
C ARG A 10 17.14 -4.88 8.65
N ALA A 11 17.50 -3.74 8.11
CA ALA A 11 16.56 -2.68 7.69
C ALA A 11 15.87 -2.99 6.35
N ALA A 12 16.42 -3.85 5.52
CA ALA A 12 15.81 -4.33 4.28
C ALA A 12 14.79 -5.47 4.51
N ARG A 13 14.07 -5.50 5.63
CA ARG A 13 12.89 -6.35 5.76
C ARG A 13 11.87 -5.87 4.75
N SER A 14 11.62 -6.71 3.75
CA SER A 14 10.67 -6.50 2.67
C SER A 14 9.39 -5.80 3.16
N ASP A 15 9.04 -4.66 2.52
CA ASP A 15 7.82 -3.91 2.80
C ASP A 15 6.54 -4.69 2.47
N VAL A 16 6.67 -5.87 1.88
CA VAL A 16 5.59 -6.80 1.61
C VAL A 16 5.93 -8.16 2.22
N ILE A 17 5.07 -8.62 3.12
CA ILE A 17 5.16 -9.95 3.70
C ILE A 17 4.37 -10.90 2.80
N THR A 18 4.97 -12.07 2.49
CA THR A 18 4.31 -13.13 1.76
C THR A 18 4.40 -14.44 2.54
N ASP A 19 3.27 -15.08 2.80
CA ASP A 19 3.20 -16.50 3.17
C ASP A 19 2.65 -17.27 1.97
N TRP A 20 3.33 -18.37 1.62
CA TRP A 20 3.00 -19.16 0.45
C TRP A 20 2.90 -20.63 0.78
N ARG A 21 1.83 -21.26 0.30
CA ARG A 21 1.56 -22.69 0.38
C ARG A 21 0.93 -23.17 -0.93
N TYR A 22 0.97 -24.46 -1.19
CA TYR A 22 0.30 -25.06 -2.34
C TYR A 22 -0.41 -26.37 -1.98
N SER A 23 -1.39 -26.76 -2.80
CA SER A 23 -2.08 -28.04 -2.71
C SER A 23 -1.67 -28.93 -3.88
N PRO A 24 -0.96 -30.05 -3.64
CA PRO A 24 -0.56 -30.96 -4.71
C PRO A 24 -1.78 -31.71 -5.27
N THR A 25 -1.70 -32.15 -6.56
CA THR A 25 -2.80 -32.84 -7.25
C THR A 25 -3.13 -34.20 -6.68
N ASN A 26 -2.16 -34.90 -6.09
CA ASN A 26 -2.36 -36.18 -5.45
C ASN A 26 -2.96 -36.09 -4.04
N SER A 27 -3.34 -34.93 -3.59
CA SER A 27 -4.01 -34.76 -2.27
C SER A 27 -5.41 -35.37 -2.32
N PRO A 28 -5.74 -36.36 -1.48
CA PRO A 28 -7.05 -37.03 -1.48
C PRO A 28 -8.21 -36.07 -1.12
N HIS A 29 -7.90 -34.97 -0.46
CA HIS A 29 -8.89 -33.98 -0.01
C HIS A 29 -8.74 -32.62 -0.74
N ALA A 30 -8.19 -32.61 -1.97
CA ALA A 30 -7.90 -31.35 -2.66
C ALA A 30 -9.12 -30.47 -2.88
N ARG A 31 -10.26 -31.09 -3.27
CA ARG A 31 -11.52 -30.37 -3.49
C ARG A 31 -12.09 -29.80 -2.19
N GLN A 32 -12.04 -30.57 -1.11
CA GLN A 32 -12.44 -30.10 0.22
C GLN A 32 -11.57 -28.94 0.70
N ARG A 33 -10.23 -29.04 0.55
CA ARG A 33 -9.28 -27.97 0.91
C ARG A 33 -9.50 -26.71 0.08
N LEU A 34 -9.87 -26.84 -1.18
CA LEU A 34 -10.26 -25.70 -2.02
C LEU A 34 -11.52 -25.02 -1.45
N GLN A 35 -12.53 -25.80 -1.14
CA GLN A 35 -13.79 -25.32 -0.58
C GLN A 35 -13.58 -24.62 0.78
N GLU A 36 -12.82 -25.23 1.67
CA GLU A 36 -12.43 -24.65 2.97
C GLU A 36 -11.59 -23.39 2.78
N GLY A 37 -10.66 -23.38 1.80
CA GLY A 37 -9.83 -22.23 1.49
C GLY A 37 -10.65 -21.04 1.02
N ILE A 38 -11.59 -21.22 0.10
CA ILE A 38 -12.48 -20.15 -0.39
C ILE A 38 -13.41 -19.67 0.73
N TYR A 39 -13.94 -20.59 1.54
CA TYR A 39 -14.73 -20.22 2.70
C TYR A 39 -13.93 -19.36 3.68
N TYR A 40 -12.66 -19.68 3.88
CA TYR A 40 -11.75 -18.90 4.72
C TYR A 40 -11.42 -17.52 4.12
N LEU A 41 -11.26 -17.42 2.79
CA LEU A 41 -11.07 -16.13 2.11
C LEU A 41 -12.24 -15.18 2.37
N GLU A 42 -13.46 -15.70 2.24
CA GLU A 42 -14.69 -14.92 2.35
C GLU A 42 -14.99 -14.50 3.80
N ARG A 43 -14.50 -15.24 4.80
CA ARG A 43 -14.84 -15.01 6.21
C ARG A 43 -13.66 -14.55 7.03
N GLU A 44 -13.68 -13.30 7.38
CA GLU A 44 -12.75 -12.74 8.35
C GLU A 44 -13.30 -12.90 9.77
N ARG A 45 -12.47 -13.41 10.70
CA ARG A 45 -12.82 -13.45 12.12
C ARG A 45 -12.61 -12.07 12.73
N VAL A 46 -13.68 -11.39 13.09
CA VAL A 46 -13.62 -10.13 13.84
C VAL A 46 -13.51 -10.49 15.33
N SER A 47 -12.36 -10.25 15.94
CA SER A 47 -12.21 -10.36 17.39
C SER A 47 -12.88 -9.14 18.04
N GLN A 48 -14.03 -9.36 18.70
CA GLN A 48 -14.60 -8.35 19.58
C GLN A 48 -14.01 -8.53 20.99
N ALA A 49 -13.63 -7.43 21.62
CA ALA A 49 -13.19 -7.45 23.02
C ALA A 49 -14.34 -7.95 23.89
N GLY A 50 -14.25 -9.23 24.37
CA GLY A 50 -15.18 -9.83 25.33
C GLY A 50 -16.37 -10.61 24.75
N GLY A 51 -16.43 -10.93 23.43
CA GLY A 51 -17.54 -11.66 22.82
C GLY A 51 -17.11 -12.68 21.76
N GLU A 52 -18.09 -13.48 21.28
CA GLU A 52 -17.90 -14.39 20.15
C GLU A 52 -17.44 -13.63 18.90
N ALA A 53 -16.42 -14.18 18.21
CA ALA A 53 -15.94 -13.61 16.97
C ALA A 53 -17.03 -13.72 15.88
N LEU A 54 -17.63 -12.60 15.52
CA LEU A 54 -18.51 -12.53 14.37
C LEU A 54 -17.66 -12.64 13.09
N ALA A 55 -18.02 -13.58 12.21
CA ALA A 55 -17.39 -13.70 10.90
C ALA A 55 -18.00 -12.66 9.97
N GLU A 56 -17.24 -11.66 9.59
CA GLU A 56 -17.65 -10.71 8.56
C GLU A 56 -17.40 -11.30 7.17
N VAL A 57 -18.42 -11.19 6.29
CA VAL A 57 -18.33 -11.69 4.91
C VAL A 57 -17.61 -10.65 4.06
N ARG A 58 -16.52 -11.06 3.42
CA ARG A 58 -15.71 -10.21 2.52
C ARG A 58 -16.02 -10.52 1.06
N ALA A 59 -16.04 -9.49 0.23
CA ALA A 59 -16.23 -9.67 -1.20
C ALA A 59 -15.02 -10.38 -1.83
N LEU A 60 -15.28 -11.49 -2.50
CA LEU A 60 -14.30 -12.16 -3.34
C LEU A 60 -14.10 -11.37 -4.64
N PHE A 61 -12.87 -11.31 -5.13
CA PHE A 61 -12.55 -10.62 -6.37
C PHE A 61 -11.51 -11.39 -7.21
N THR A 62 -11.51 -11.09 -8.50
CA THR A 62 -10.55 -11.60 -9.50
C THR A 62 -9.77 -10.45 -10.14
N ALA A 63 -9.08 -10.73 -11.23
CA ALA A 63 -8.42 -9.71 -12.06
C ALA A 63 -9.42 -8.66 -12.58
N SER A 64 -10.64 -9.07 -12.98
CA SER A 64 -11.64 -8.21 -13.61
C SER A 64 -12.84 -7.89 -12.73
N ASP A 65 -13.24 -8.82 -11.85
CA ASP A 65 -14.53 -8.74 -11.16
C ASP A 65 -14.38 -8.58 -9.66
N THR A 66 -15.38 -7.98 -9.03
CA THR A 66 -15.51 -7.85 -7.58
C THR A 66 -16.90 -8.35 -7.16
N GLY A 67 -16.98 -9.04 -6.03
CA GLY A 67 -18.24 -9.59 -5.52
C GLY A 67 -18.66 -10.89 -6.21
N ILE A 68 -17.69 -11.68 -6.70
CA ILE A 68 -18.00 -12.99 -7.30
C ILE A 68 -18.56 -13.97 -6.26
N ALA A 69 -19.49 -14.82 -6.68
CA ALA A 69 -20.07 -15.82 -5.80
C ALA A 69 -19.04 -16.90 -5.45
N ARG A 70 -19.16 -17.47 -4.25
CA ARG A 70 -18.28 -18.54 -3.77
C ARG A 70 -18.24 -19.76 -4.72
N GLN A 71 -19.37 -20.06 -5.33
CA GLN A 71 -19.47 -21.15 -6.30
C GLN A 71 -18.60 -20.86 -7.54
N ASP A 72 -18.70 -19.65 -8.09
CA ASP A 72 -17.95 -19.23 -9.28
C ASP A 72 -16.45 -19.21 -8.99
N ALA A 73 -16.05 -18.72 -7.81
CA ALA A 73 -14.68 -18.76 -7.33
C ALA A 73 -14.11 -20.19 -7.27
N ARG A 74 -14.90 -21.13 -6.76
CA ARG A 74 -14.54 -22.55 -6.70
C ARG A 74 -14.40 -23.15 -8.10
N ASP A 75 -15.34 -22.87 -8.97
CA ASP A 75 -15.38 -23.43 -10.31
C ASP A 75 -14.24 -22.85 -11.16
N LEU A 76 -13.93 -21.57 -11.03
CA LEU A 76 -12.77 -20.94 -11.64
C LEU A 76 -11.46 -21.66 -11.27
N LEU A 77 -11.20 -21.82 -9.96
CA LEU A 77 -9.95 -22.43 -9.49
C LEU A 77 -9.89 -23.94 -9.78
N TRP A 78 -11.03 -24.65 -9.69
CA TRP A 78 -11.05 -26.10 -9.92
C TRP A 78 -10.93 -26.47 -11.40
N SER A 79 -11.53 -25.70 -12.28
CA SER A 79 -11.43 -25.89 -13.74
C SER A 79 -10.02 -25.65 -14.24
N ASN A 80 -9.29 -24.78 -13.58
CA ASN A 80 -7.89 -24.44 -13.91
C ASN A 80 -6.87 -25.12 -12.96
N LYS A 81 -7.19 -26.31 -12.44
CA LYS A 81 -6.21 -27.09 -11.68
C LYS A 81 -5.07 -27.57 -12.58
N GLY A 82 -3.84 -27.48 -12.06
CA GLY A 82 -2.65 -27.89 -12.81
C GLY A 82 -2.33 -29.38 -12.69
N PRO A 83 -1.40 -29.89 -13.50
CA PRO A 83 -1.03 -31.30 -13.50
C PRO A 83 -0.28 -31.76 -12.24
N LYS A 84 0.36 -30.84 -11.52
CA LYS A 84 1.14 -31.14 -10.29
C LYS A 84 0.61 -30.40 -9.05
N VAL A 85 -0.04 -29.28 -9.25
CA VAL A 85 -0.55 -28.40 -8.19
C VAL A 85 -2.01 -28.09 -8.52
N ASN A 86 -2.91 -28.24 -7.57
CA ASN A 86 -4.32 -27.85 -7.74
C ASN A 86 -4.47 -26.34 -7.66
N PHE A 87 -3.86 -25.73 -6.63
CA PHE A 87 -3.86 -24.30 -6.41
C PHE A 87 -2.72 -23.89 -5.48
N HIS A 88 -2.31 -22.64 -5.57
CA HIS A 88 -1.42 -21.98 -4.62
C HIS A 88 -2.23 -21.05 -3.71
N ARG A 89 -1.79 -20.84 -2.48
CA ARG A 89 -2.37 -19.87 -1.55
C ARG A 89 -1.29 -18.89 -1.13
N TYR A 90 -1.63 -17.62 -1.14
CA TYR A 90 -0.80 -16.53 -0.67
C TYR A 90 -1.51 -15.71 0.39
N ILE A 91 -0.74 -15.19 1.32
CA ILE A 91 -1.08 -14.02 2.12
C ILE A 91 -0.13 -12.92 1.67
N LEU A 92 -0.68 -11.86 1.11
CA LEU A 92 0.05 -10.66 0.73
C LEU A 92 -0.27 -9.57 1.75
N SER A 93 0.72 -9.18 2.55
CA SER A 93 0.53 -8.16 3.57
C SER A 93 1.47 -6.99 3.30
N PRO A 94 0.97 -5.87 2.78
CA PRO A 94 1.73 -4.64 2.70
C PRO A 94 1.95 -4.10 4.11
N ARG A 95 3.14 -3.57 4.39
CA ARG A 95 3.39 -2.87 5.64
C ARG A 95 2.68 -1.53 5.65
N THR A 96 2.43 -1.01 6.85
CA THR A 96 1.85 0.33 7.06
C THR A 96 2.64 1.44 6.37
N SER A 97 3.96 1.25 6.20
CA SER A 97 4.82 2.16 5.44
C SER A 97 4.40 2.34 3.97
N LEU A 98 3.62 1.40 3.42
CA LEU A 98 3.12 1.47 2.05
C LEU A 98 1.79 2.24 1.93
N GLU A 99 1.19 2.70 3.02
CA GLU A 99 0.00 3.60 3.05
C GLU A 99 -1.16 3.13 2.15
N LEU A 100 -1.45 1.83 2.18
CA LEU A 100 -2.62 1.25 1.51
C LEU A 100 -3.72 1.09 2.56
N ASP A 101 -4.62 2.07 2.64
CA ASP A 101 -5.50 2.26 3.79
C ASP A 101 -6.94 1.81 3.53
N THR A 102 -7.34 1.65 2.26
CA THR A 102 -8.71 1.28 1.89
C THR A 102 -8.78 -0.11 1.25
N VAL A 103 -9.96 -0.71 1.28
CA VAL A 103 -10.24 -1.99 0.61
C VAL A 103 -10.00 -1.87 -0.89
N GLU A 104 -10.43 -0.77 -1.49
CA GLU A 104 -10.28 -0.49 -2.92
C GLU A 104 -8.82 -0.36 -3.32
N GLU A 105 -8.00 0.31 -2.50
CA GLU A 105 -6.56 0.40 -2.73
C GLU A 105 -5.87 -0.96 -2.64
N LEU A 106 -6.23 -1.79 -1.66
CA LEU A 106 -5.70 -3.13 -1.51
C LEU A 106 -6.15 -4.06 -2.66
N GLN A 107 -7.38 -3.94 -3.15
CA GLN A 107 -7.85 -4.67 -4.33
C GLN A 107 -7.09 -4.24 -5.58
N ARG A 108 -6.94 -2.93 -5.81
CA ARG A 108 -6.16 -2.39 -6.92
C ARG A 108 -4.71 -2.84 -6.85
N TRP A 109 -4.08 -2.67 -5.69
CA TRP A 109 -2.71 -3.13 -5.44
C TRP A 109 -2.54 -4.62 -5.75
N THR A 110 -3.48 -5.44 -5.30
CA THR A 110 -3.43 -6.89 -5.54
C THR A 110 -3.52 -7.19 -7.03
N ARG A 111 -4.39 -6.51 -7.79
CA ARG A 111 -4.50 -6.68 -9.23
C ARG A 111 -3.21 -6.28 -9.94
N ASP A 112 -2.63 -5.14 -9.60
CA ASP A 112 -1.34 -4.67 -10.17
C ASP A 112 -0.20 -5.65 -9.85
N VAL A 113 -0.16 -6.17 -8.61
CA VAL A 113 0.81 -7.19 -8.18
C VAL A 113 0.65 -8.47 -8.98
N MET A 114 -0.58 -8.97 -9.11
CA MET A 114 -0.87 -10.23 -9.79
C MET A 114 -0.65 -10.12 -11.31
N ASP A 115 -0.93 -8.97 -11.91
CA ASP A 115 -0.64 -8.71 -13.32
C ASP A 115 0.87 -8.71 -13.59
N ALA A 116 1.65 -7.95 -12.82
CA ALA A 116 3.10 -7.93 -12.94
C ALA A 116 3.73 -9.30 -12.63
N PHE A 117 3.16 -10.05 -11.70
CA PHE A 117 3.60 -11.41 -11.40
C PHE A 117 3.28 -12.39 -12.54
N SER A 118 2.10 -12.24 -13.16
CA SER A 118 1.71 -12.96 -14.37
C SER A 118 2.71 -12.73 -15.52
N GLN A 119 3.05 -11.47 -15.78
CA GLN A 119 4.02 -11.06 -16.79
C GLN A 119 5.40 -11.68 -16.52
N ARG A 120 5.88 -11.63 -15.28
CA ARG A 120 7.14 -12.25 -14.87
C ARG A 120 7.19 -13.74 -15.13
N LEU A 121 6.09 -14.45 -14.88
CA LEU A 121 6.00 -15.90 -15.10
C LEU A 121 5.76 -16.25 -16.57
N GLY A 122 5.44 -15.30 -17.44
CA GLY A 122 5.00 -15.53 -18.80
C GLY A 122 3.66 -16.26 -18.88
N LEU A 123 2.79 -16.04 -17.88
CA LEU A 123 1.53 -16.75 -17.71
C LEU A 123 0.38 -15.75 -17.50
N ARG A 124 -0.79 -16.06 -18.01
CA ARG A 124 -2.04 -15.41 -17.62
C ARG A 124 -2.64 -16.21 -16.46
N LEU A 125 -2.43 -15.70 -15.25
CA LEU A 125 -2.86 -16.37 -14.03
C LEU A 125 -4.36 -16.15 -13.78
N GLU A 126 -5.03 -17.23 -13.38
CA GLU A 126 -6.39 -17.17 -12.82
C GLU A 126 -6.30 -17.22 -11.30
N TYR A 127 -6.95 -16.29 -10.63
CA TYR A 127 -6.92 -16.21 -9.17
C TYR A 127 -8.22 -15.66 -8.58
N VAL A 128 -8.41 -15.96 -7.30
CA VAL A 128 -9.47 -15.38 -6.45
C VAL A 128 -8.80 -14.81 -5.21
N ALA A 129 -9.22 -13.63 -4.79
CA ALA A 129 -8.67 -12.96 -3.63
C ALA A 129 -9.77 -12.34 -2.75
N ALA A 130 -9.42 -12.05 -1.50
CA ALA A 130 -10.23 -11.27 -0.57
C ALA A 130 -9.34 -10.42 0.33
N VAL A 131 -9.80 -9.20 0.65
CA VAL A 131 -9.13 -8.28 1.57
C VAL A 131 -9.62 -8.55 2.99
N HIS A 132 -8.67 -8.74 3.91
CA HIS A 132 -8.90 -8.81 5.35
C HIS A 132 -8.30 -7.56 6.02
N GLY A 133 -9.15 -6.73 6.63
CA GLY A 133 -8.78 -5.40 7.09
C GLY A 133 -8.97 -5.12 8.58
N ASN A 134 -9.55 -6.06 9.34
CA ASN A 134 -9.89 -5.88 10.75
C ASN A 134 -8.78 -6.28 11.74
N VAL A 135 -7.61 -6.65 11.26
CA VAL A 135 -6.42 -6.92 12.06
C VAL A 135 -5.46 -5.74 11.96
N TRP A 136 -4.53 -5.65 12.93
CA TRP A 136 -3.50 -4.60 13.02
C TRP A 136 -2.67 -4.41 11.73
N HIS A 137 -2.73 -5.39 10.82
CA HIS A 137 -2.06 -5.38 9.53
C HIS A 137 -3.03 -5.84 8.45
N PRO A 138 -3.57 -4.93 7.63
CA PRO A 138 -4.39 -5.30 6.50
C PRO A 138 -3.61 -6.23 5.57
N HIS A 139 -4.28 -7.27 5.08
CA HIS A 139 -3.66 -8.26 4.20
C HIS A 139 -4.68 -8.81 3.21
N VAL A 140 -4.15 -9.40 2.15
CA VAL A 140 -4.98 -10.00 1.09
C VAL A 140 -4.66 -11.48 1.00
N HIS A 141 -5.69 -12.29 1.12
CA HIS A 141 -5.59 -13.71 0.79
C HIS A 141 -5.81 -13.89 -0.70
N VAL A 142 -4.91 -14.62 -1.35
CA VAL A 142 -4.98 -14.91 -2.78
C VAL A 142 -4.89 -16.41 -2.99
N MET A 143 -5.80 -16.98 -3.76
CA MET A 143 -5.72 -18.34 -4.28
C MET A 143 -5.53 -18.31 -5.78
N ILE A 144 -4.42 -18.86 -6.26
CA ILE A 144 -4.05 -18.92 -7.67
C ILE A 144 -4.30 -20.34 -8.17
N ALA A 145 -4.95 -20.51 -9.32
CA ALA A 145 -5.15 -21.79 -9.96
C ALA A 145 -3.83 -22.48 -10.29
N GLY A 146 -3.82 -23.80 -10.27
CA GLY A 146 -2.61 -24.59 -10.54
C GLY A 146 -2.22 -24.68 -12.00
N ALA A 147 -3.08 -24.25 -12.93
CA ALA A 147 -2.79 -24.06 -14.33
C ALA A 147 -3.14 -22.64 -14.78
N ALA A 148 -2.46 -22.18 -15.81
CA ALA A 148 -2.64 -20.89 -16.43
C ALA A 148 -2.40 -20.98 -17.93
N THR A 149 -2.71 -19.94 -18.69
CA THR A 149 -2.40 -19.87 -20.12
C THR A 149 -1.03 -19.23 -20.30
N ALA A 150 -0.12 -19.91 -21.00
CA ALA A 150 1.18 -19.36 -21.40
C ALA A 150 0.97 -18.20 -22.38
N THR A 151 1.63 -17.05 -22.13
CA THR A 151 1.39 -15.82 -22.91
C THR A 151 1.98 -15.89 -24.32
N ASP A 152 3.04 -16.65 -24.51
CA ASP A 152 3.74 -16.85 -25.79
C ASP A 152 3.04 -17.82 -26.73
N THR A 153 2.47 -18.91 -26.18
CA THR A 153 1.89 -20.00 -26.97
C THR A 153 0.37 -20.07 -26.93
N GLY A 154 -0.27 -19.36 -25.96
CA GLY A 154 -1.70 -19.46 -25.70
C GLY A 154 -2.15 -20.82 -25.14
N LYS A 155 -1.22 -21.71 -24.77
CA LYS A 155 -1.53 -23.07 -24.32
C LYS A 155 -1.66 -23.15 -22.79
N PRO A 156 -2.56 -24.02 -22.29
CA PRO A 156 -2.62 -24.31 -20.87
C PRO A 156 -1.31 -24.91 -20.38
N THR A 157 -0.80 -24.41 -19.25
CA THR A 157 0.43 -24.90 -18.63
C THR A 157 0.31 -24.89 -17.11
N GLY A 158 1.06 -25.75 -16.42
CA GLY A 158 1.07 -25.79 -14.95
C GLY A 158 1.81 -24.61 -14.36
N VAL A 159 1.19 -23.96 -13.39
CA VAL A 159 1.81 -22.88 -12.63
C VAL A 159 2.86 -23.46 -11.70
N ARG A 160 4.09 -22.99 -11.85
CA ARG A 160 5.23 -23.34 -10.99
C ARG A 160 5.79 -22.08 -10.38
N ILE A 161 5.82 -22.04 -9.06
CA ILE A 161 6.32 -20.89 -8.29
C ILE A 161 7.46 -21.39 -7.41
N GLY A 162 8.61 -20.76 -7.52
CA GLY A 162 9.81 -21.08 -6.76
C GLY A 162 10.19 -19.99 -5.76
N LYS A 163 11.30 -20.22 -5.06
CA LYS A 163 11.83 -19.24 -4.08
C LYS A 163 12.15 -17.89 -4.72
N ALA A 164 12.75 -17.90 -5.92
CA ALA A 164 13.10 -16.67 -6.66
C ALA A 164 11.86 -15.85 -7.04
N ASP A 165 10.74 -16.55 -7.38
CA ASP A 165 9.49 -15.90 -7.72
C ASP A 165 8.84 -15.25 -6.50
N ASN A 166 8.93 -15.89 -5.33
CA ASN A 166 8.46 -15.32 -4.06
C ASN A 166 9.25 -14.08 -3.65
N ILE A 167 10.57 -14.05 -3.91
CA ILE A 167 11.39 -12.86 -3.67
C ILE A 167 10.95 -11.73 -4.63
N ALA A 168 10.77 -12.04 -5.91
CA ALA A 168 10.34 -11.07 -6.89
C ALA A 168 8.92 -10.53 -6.61
N LEU A 169 8.02 -11.38 -6.12
CA LEU A 169 6.65 -10.97 -5.76
C LEU A 169 6.64 -9.87 -4.69
N ARG A 170 7.55 -9.93 -3.72
CA ARG A 170 7.70 -8.88 -2.70
C ARG A 170 8.13 -7.56 -3.31
N GLU A 171 9.10 -7.58 -4.21
CA GLU A 171 9.57 -6.38 -4.91
C GLU A 171 8.50 -5.80 -5.85
N ILE A 172 7.76 -6.65 -6.54
CA ILE A 172 6.59 -6.27 -7.34
C ILE A 172 5.57 -5.57 -6.46
N GLY A 173 5.25 -6.14 -5.29
CA GLY A 173 4.29 -5.55 -4.35
C GLY A 173 4.72 -4.17 -3.86
N ARG A 174 6.00 -3.97 -3.55
CA ARG A 174 6.55 -2.67 -3.15
C ARG A 174 6.41 -1.62 -4.28
N ARG A 175 6.73 -2.00 -5.51
CA ARG A 175 6.62 -1.09 -6.67
C ARG A 175 5.17 -0.72 -6.97
N ALA A 176 4.26 -1.69 -6.92
CA ALA A 176 2.84 -1.46 -7.13
C ALA A 176 2.27 -0.47 -6.09
N ALA A 177 2.66 -0.61 -4.81
CA ALA A 177 2.25 0.33 -3.76
C ALA A 177 2.79 1.75 -4.00
N ALA A 178 4.05 1.88 -4.41
CA ALA A 178 4.64 3.17 -4.75
C ALA A 178 3.88 3.85 -5.90
N HIS A 179 3.45 3.09 -6.90
CA HIS A 179 2.66 3.61 -8.01
C HIS A 179 1.28 4.12 -7.56
N ILE A 180 0.59 3.38 -6.69
CA ILE A 180 -0.71 3.78 -6.14
C ILE A 180 -0.58 5.04 -5.28
N ASN A 181 0.51 5.18 -4.53
CA ASN A 181 0.72 6.30 -3.63
C ASN A 181 1.33 7.54 -4.29
N ALA A 182 1.84 7.44 -5.51
CA ALA A 182 2.42 8.57 -6.21
C ALA A 182 1.52 9.82 -6.24
N PRO A 183 0.20 9.72 -6.51
CA PRO A 183 -0.70 10.88 -6.44
C PRO A 183 -0.85 11.45 -5.02
N LYS A 184 -0.87 10.59 -3.97
CA LYS A 184 -0.96 11.03 -2.57
C LYS A 184 0.27 11.83 -2.16
N VAL A 185 1.46 11.37 -2.55
CA VAL A 185 2.73 12.07 -2.30
C VAL A 185 2.75 13.41 -3.01
N ALA A 186 2.43 13.46 -4.30
CA ALA A 186 2.38 14.69 -5.08
C ALA A 186 1.39 15.71 -4.49
N GLY A 187 0.21 15.26 -4.04
CA GLY A 187 -0.77 16.11 -3.37
C GLY A 187 -0.27 16.69 -2.05
N ARG A 188 0.42 15.90 -1.23
CA ARG A 188 1.04 16.36 0.03
C ARG A 188 2.15 17.37 -0.21
N ASP A 189 2.99 17.15 -1.23
CA ASP A 189 4.07 18.06 -1.58
C ASP A 189 3.52 19.41 -2.10
N ALA A 190 2.46 19.37 -2.92
CA ALA A 190 1.78 20.58 -3.38
C ALA A 190 1.15 21.38 -2.23
N ALA A 191 0.46 20.72 -1.30
CA ALA A 191 -0.09 21.35 -0.11
C ALA A 191 1.00 21.99 0.76
N ARG A 192 2.11 21.28 0.99
CA ARG A 192 3.25 21.77 1.76
C ARG A 192 3.89 22.99 1.10
N GLN A 193 4.01 23.01 -0.23
CA GLN A 193 4.50 24.17 -0.98
C GLN A 193 3.57 25.38 -0.83
N GLN A 194 2.25 25.18 -0.88
CA GLN A 194 1.27 26.24 -0.67
C GLN A 194 1.35 26.81 0.75
N ASP A 195 1.45 25.96 1.78
CA ASP A 195 1.60 26.40 3.16
C ASP A 195 2.89 27.21 3.36
N MET A 196 4.01 26.75 2.78
CA MET A 196 5.27 27.49 2.82
C MET A 196 5.17 28.85 2.12
N ALA A 197 4.53 28.93 0.97
CA ALA A 197 4.31 30.19 0.25
C ALA A 197 3.43 31.16 1.08
N ALA A 198 2.40 30.65 1.74
CA ALA A 198 1.55 31.44 2.65
C ALA A 198 2.32 31.96 3.86
N LEU A 199 3.21 31.16 4.47
CA LEU A 199 4.08 31.58 5.55
C LEU A 199 5.04 32.68 5.14
N VAL A 200 5.67 32.55 3.97
CA VAL A 200 6.57 33.57 3.41
C VAL A 200 5.81 34.89 3.17
N THR A 201 4.62 34.83 2.61
CA THR A 201 3.77 36.00 2.37
C THR A 201 3.39 36.70 3.67
N ARG A 202 3.02 35.95 4.70
CA ARG A 202 2.72 36.51 6.04
C ARG A 202 3.95 37.12 6.69
N ALA A 203 5.13 36.53 6.54
CA ALA A 203 6.37 37.08 7.06
C ALA A 203 6.70 38.42 6.39
N LYS A 204 6.62 38.53 5.07
CA LYS A 204 6.83 39.78 4.31
C LYS A 204 5.82 40.86 4.73
N ALA A 205 4.55 40.52 4.91
CA ALA A 205 3.53 41.47 5.33
C ALA A 205 3.82 42.01 6.75
N ARG A 206 4.29 41.18 7.69
CA ARG A 206 4.71 41.61 9.03
C ARG A 206 5.93 42.54 8.99
N GLU A 207 6.90 42.20 8.16
CA GLU A 207 8.09 43.04 7.97
C GLU A 207 7.73 44.42 7.39
N GLN A 208 6.86 44.45 6.37
CA GLN A 208 6.37 45.69 5.80
C GLN A 208 5.61 46.53 6.83
N LEU A 209 4.77 45.94 7.62
CA LEU A 209 4.02 46.64 8.69
C LEU A 209 4.97 47.21 9.76
N ALA A 210 6.04 46.50 10.10
CA ALA A 210 7.06 47.00 11.02
C ALA A 210 7.81 48.19 10.49
N ILE A 211 8.14 48.18 9.21
CA ILE A 211 8.79 49.31 8.51
C ILE A 211 7.86 50.54 8.46
N ASP A 212 6.57 50.32 8.12
CA ASP A 212 5.59 51.40 8.02
C ASP A 212 5.32 52.04 9.41
N THR A 213 5.24 51.22 10.46
CA THR A 213 5.11 51.72 11.84
C THR A 213 6.35 52.49 12.30
N SER A 214 7.54 52.05 11.96
CA SER A 214 8.78 52.74 12.25
C SER A 214 8.87 54.09 11.56
N ASN A 215 8.49 54.14 10.29
CA ASN A 215 8.46 55.36 9.49
C ASN A 215 7.42 56.40 10.01
N SER A 216 6.25 55.92 10.47
CA SER A 216 5.23 56.77 11.02
C SER A 216 5.71 57.41 12.34
N ARG A 217 6.35 56.64 13.24
CA ARG A 217 6.93 57.14 14.47
C ARG A 217 8.04 58.17 14.23
N ALA A 218 8.85 57.98 13.19
CA ALA A 218 9.90 58.91 12.83
C ALA A 218 9.36 60.26 12.31
N LYS A 219 8.15 60.29 11.71
CA LYS A 219 7.46 61.48 11.26
C LYS A 219 6.78 62.27 12.38
N GLU A 220 6.35 61.57 13.45
CA GLU A 220 5.67 62.16 14.61
C GLU A 220 6.64 62.75 15.67
N GLN A 221 7.95 62.46 15.58
CA GLN A 221 8.90 63.17 16.45
C GLN A 221 8.94 64.65 16.09
N PRO A 222 8.54 65.54 17.01
CA PRO A 222 8.68 66.97 16.71
C PRO A 222 10.15 67.29 16.47
N ARG A 223 10.43 67.95 15.35
CA ARG A 223 11.72 68.58 15.16
C ARG A 223 11.88 69.59 16.27
N GLU A 224 12.48 69.20 17.39
CA GLU A 224 12.99 70.16 18.33
C GLU A 224 13.89 71.07 17.54
N SER A 225 13.45 72.32 17.34
CA SER A 225 14.16 73.27 16.55
C SER A 225 15.53 73.51 17.23
N LEU A 226 16.60 73.37 16.47
CA LEU A 226 17.97 73.63 16.88
C LEU A 226 18.12 75.01 17.54
N ILE A 227 17.13 75.90 17.45
CA ILE A 227 17.01 77.22 18.04
C ILE A 227 16.81 77.15 19.56
N GLY A 228 16.13 76.09 20.08
CA GLY A 228 15.91 75.97 21.54
C GLY A 228 17.16 75.55 22.36
N ARG A 229 18.19 75.00 21.76
CA ARG A 229 19.45 74.65 22.47
C ARG A 229 20.44 75.78 22.58
N LEU A 230 20.36 76.83 21.79
CA LEU A 230 21.29 77.97 21.80
C LEU A 230 20.97 78.96 22.92
N PHE A 231 19.83 78.96 23.55
CA PHE A 231 19.45 79.90 24.59
C PHE A 231 19.54 79.40 26.01
N ARG A 232 20.03 78.16 26.30
CA ARG A 232 20.17 77.66 27.69
C ARG A 232 21.57 77.75 28.30
N HIS A 233 22.50 78.52 27.72
CA HIS A 233 23.83 78.73 28.30
C HIS A 233 24.18 80.19 28.45
N ARG A 234 23.25 81.00 28.99
CA ARG A 234 23.58 82.29 29.63
C ARG A 234 22.65 82.55 30.82
N ARG A 235 23.05 82.02 31.94
CA ARG A 235 22.92 82.64 33.28
C ARG A 235 23.81 81.89 34.25
#